data_3018322eef2fcc3f64e87599cdcf8fa7
#
_entry.id   3018322eef2fcc3f64e87599cdcf8fa7
#
_cell.length_a   1.000
_cell.length_b   1.000
_cell.length_c   1.000
_cell.angle_alpha   90.00
_cell.angle_beta   90.00
_cell.angle_gamma   90.00
#
_symmetry.space_group_name_H-M   'P 1'
#
loop_
_entity.id
_entity.type
_entity.pdbx_description
1 polymer ?
#
loop_
_entity_poly.entity_id
_entity_poly.type
_entity_poly.pdbx_seq_one_letter_code
_entity_poly.pdbx_strand_id
1 'polypeptide(L)'
;MKLIQTDRWCYGRTDEYFSDDFPTKLDAIEACKEDLQGGYIGRIVEVEFEEKDINYDETAYHLYELLYDEVGEAAENWGLTTEQELELSKIVAKTVIEYINKNHLQPTVYKVVDIEQVLGEELC
;
A
#
# COMPACT_ATOMS: atom_id res chain seq x y z
N MET A 1 -2.95 -0.43 6.15
CA MET A 1 -1.79 -0.95 5.40
C MET A 1 -0.54 -0.77 6.25
N LYS A 2 0.24 -1.81 6.33
CA LYS A 2 1.48 -1.79 7.11
C LYS A 2 2.60 -1.18 6.31
N LEU A 3 3.33 -0.24 6.91
CA LEU A 3 4.51 0.38 6.31
C LEU A 3 5.75 -0.19 7.00
N ILE A 4 6.65 -0.76 6.21
CA ILE A 4 7.86 -1.39 6.71
C ILE A 4 9.06 -0.54 6.30
N GLN A 5 9.70 0.11 7.27
CA GLN A 5 10.88 0.91 7.00
C GLN A 5 12.05 0.01 6.63
N THR A 6 12.84 0.47 5.67
CA THR A 6 14.07 -0.21 5.25
C THR A 6 15.25 0.73 5.42
N ASP A 7 16.45 0.17 5.31
CA ASP A 7 17.67 0.96 5.28
C ASP A 7 18.11 1.30 3.85
N ARG A 8 17.27 0.99 2.87
CA ARG A 8 17.56 1.23 1.46
C ARG A 8 17.11 2.62 1.04
N TRP A 9 17.87 3.20 0.13
CA TRP A 9 17.65 4.54 -0.40
C TRP A 9 17.59 4.49 -1.93
N CYS A 10 16.95 5.50 -2.51
CA CYS A 10 16.85 5.64 -3.96
C CYS A 10 17.07 7.09 -4.35
N TYR A 11 17.22 7.33 -5.65
CA TYR A 11 17.41 8.69 -6.16
C TYR A 11 16.51 8.94 -7.38
N GLY A 12 16.32 10.23 -7.71
CA GLY A 12 15.54 10.63 -8.88
C GLY A 12 15.84 12.06 -9.30
N ARG A 13 15.49 12.38 -10.52
CA ARG A 13 15.63 13.75 -11.04
C ARG A 13 14.57 14.68 -10.46
N THR A 14 13.40 14.10 -10.15
CA THR A 14 12.26 14.82 -9.58
C THR A 14 11.91 14.17 -8.24
N ASP A 15 11.04 14.83 -7.49
CA ASP A 15 10.52 14.31 -6.23
C ASP A 15 9.38 13.30 -6.41
N GLU A 16 9.08 12.92 -7.65
CA GLU A 16 7.99 11.99 -7.96
C GLU A 16 8.49 10.65 -8.51
N TYR A 17 9.63 10.63 -9.18
CA TYR A 17 10.13 9.44 -9.85
C TYR A 17 11.51 9.07 -9.33
N PHE A 18 11.61 7.90 -8.73
CA PHE A 18 12.83 7.39 -8.15
C PHE A 18 13.22 6.08 -8.79
N SER A 19 14.51 5.85 -8.88
CA SER A 19 15.07 4.61 -9.43
C SER A 19 16.27 4.19 -8.60
N ASP A 20 16.71 2.96 -8.85
CA ASP A 20 17.83 2.32 -8.21
C ASP A 20 17.69 2.20 -6.69
N ASP A 21 18.50 1.36 -6.13
CA ASP A 21 18.42 0.93 -4.73
C ASP A 21 19.82 0.94 -4.16
N PHE A 22 20.03 1.71 -3.11
CA PHE A 22 21.34 1.86 -2.47
C PHE A 22 21.26 1.45 -1.01
N PRO A 23 22.30 0.77 -0.49
CA PRO A 23 22.27 0.29 0.90
C PRO A 23 22.39 1.39 1.95
N THR A 24 22.89 2.59 1.57
CA THR A 24 23.04 3.70 2.50
C THR A 24 22.58 5.01 1.87
N LYS A 25 22.23 5.97 2.72
CA LYS A 25 21.91 7.33 2.28
C LYS A 25 23.06 7.99 1.55
N LEU A 26 24.27 7.79 2.05
CA LEU A 26 25.47 8.38 1.46
C LEU A 26 25.70 7.86 0.03
N ASP A 27 25.51 6.56 -0.18
CA ASP A 27 25.64 5.97 -1.50
C ASP A 27 24.64 6.56 -2.48
N ALA A 28 23.41 6.79 -2.03
CA ALA A 28 22.38 7.43 -2.86
C ALA A 28 22.76 8.88 -3.21
N ILE A 29 23.27 9.62 -2.25
CA ILE A 29 23.72 11.01 -2.45
C ILE A 29 24.86 11.06 -3.49
N GLU A 30 25.85 10.21 -3.33
CA GLU A 30 26.99 10.16 -4.25
C GLU A 30 26.57 9.80 -5.67
N ALA A 31 25.70 8.77 -5.81
CA ALA A 31 25.18 8.36 -7.10
C ALA A 31 24.32 9.48 -7.74
N CYS A 32 23.53 10.17 -6.95
CA CYS A 32 22.70 11.28 -7.42
C CYS A 32 23.56 12.42 -7.99
N LYS A 33 24.64 12.76 -7.30
CA LYS A 33 25.57 13.78 -7.77
C LYS A 33 26.31 13.38 -9.05
N GLU A 34 26.77 12.14 -9.12
CA GLU A 34 27.50 11.63 -10.28
C GLU A 34 26.60 11.45 -11.50
N ASP A 35 25.45 10.79 -11.32
CA ASP A 35 24.60 10.38 -12.44
C ASP A 35 23.67 11.50 -12.92
N LEU A 36 23.15 12.30 -11.98
CA LEU A 36 22.14 13.29 -12.26
C LEU A 36 22.60 14.75 -12.05
N GLN A 37 23.84 14.93 -11.56
CA GLN A 37 24.37 16.24 -11.21
C GLN A 37 23.47 16.98 -10.21
N GLY A 38 22.84 16.21 -9.34
CA GLY A 38 21.86 16.72 -8.38
C GLY A 38 20.48 16.17 -8.69
N GLY A 39 19.60 16.29 -7.73
CA GLY A 39 18.23 15.79 -7.83
C GLY A 39 17.67 15.54 -6.45
N TYR A 40 17.06 14.38 -6.25
CA TYR A 40 16.41 14.03 -5.00
C TYR A 40 16.81 12.62 -4.58
N ILE A 41 16.85 12.42 -3.26
CA ILE A 41 17.00 11.09 -2.67
C ILE A 41 15.83 10.84 -1.74
N GLY A 42 15.55 9.58 -1.45
CA GLY A 42 14.49 9.21 -0.52
C GLY A 42 14.73 7.83 0.04
N ARG A 43 14.09 7.57 1.18
CA ARG A 43 14.15 6.26 1.83
C ARG A 43 13.03 5.37 1.28
N ILE A 44 13.35 4.12 1.01
CA ILE A 44 12.39 3.12 0.54
C ILE A 44 11.62 2.56 1.74
N VAL A 45 10.29 2.58 1.63
CA VAL A 45 9.38 1.97 2.60
C VAL A 45 8.54 0.95 1.86
N GLU A 46 8.58 -0.29 2.31
CA GLU A 46 7.76 -1.35 1.74
C GLU A 46 6.34 -1.26 2.30
N VAL A 47 5.36 -1.74 1.54
CA VAL A 47 3.96 -1.74 1.94
C VAL A 47 3.43 -3.17 1.97
N GLU A 48 2.54 -3.45 2.92
CA GLU A 48 1.97 -4.77 3.12
C GLU A 48 0.50 -4.65 3.48
N PHE A 49 -0.34 -5.46 2.81
CA PHE A 49 -1.76 -5.51 3.14
C PHE A 49 -1.98 -6.16 4.50
N GLU A 50 -2.90 -5.58 5.27
CA GLU A 50 -3.31 -6.08 6.58
C GLU A 50 -4.80 -6.41 6.58
N GLU A 51 -5.25 -7.18 7.57
CA GLU A 51 -6.67 -7.52 7.71
C GLU A 51 -7.57 -6.29 7.80
N LYS A 52 -7.12 -5.22 8.46
CA LYS A 52 -7.88 -3.97 8.58
C LYS A 52 -8.10 -3.24 7.26
N ASP A 53 -7.35 -3.58 6.21
CA ASP A 53 -7.52 -2.99 4.88
C ASP A 53 -8.70 -3.59 4.11
N ILE A 54 -9.23 -4.71 4.59
CA ILE A 54 -10.32 -5.42 3.92
C ILE A 54 -11.66 -4.86 4.38
N ASN A 55 -12.42 -4.33 3.43
CA ASN A 55 -13.76 -3.83 3.68
C ASN A 55 -14.80 -4.90 3.32
N TYR A 56 -15.46 -5.46 4.33
CA TYR A 56 -16.45 -6.52 4.19
C TYR A 56 -17.87 -6.01 4.03
N ASP A 57 -18.15 -4.76 4.39
CA ASP A 57 -19.49 -4.18 4.35
C ASP A 57 -20.10 -4.24 2.96
N GLU A 58 -19.25 -4.08 1.95
CA GLU A 58 -19.68 -4.11 0.55
C GLU A 58 -20.26 -5.45 0.13
N THR A 59 -19.76 -6.56 0.69
CA THR A 59 -20.28 -7.89 0.34
C THR A 59 -21.71 -8.08 0.81
N ALA A 60 -22.01 -7.74 2.06
CA ALA A 60 -23.35 -7.86 2.60
C ALA A 60 -24.31 -6.92 1.88
N TYR A 61 -23.88 -5.69 1.61
CA TYR A 61 -24.69 -4.71 0.88
C TYR A 61 -24.98 -5.18 -0.54
N HIS A 62 -24.01 -5.78 -1.20
CA HIS A 62 -24.19 -6.32 -2.56
C HIS A 62 -25.26 -7.42 -2.58
N LEU A 63 -25.23 -8.33 -1.60
CA LEU A 63 -26.24 -9.37 -1.50
C LEU A 63 -27.63 -8.79 -1.25
N TYR A 64 -27.72 -7.76 -0.43
CA TYR A 64 -28.98 -7.05 -0.19
C TYR A 64 -29.52 -6.45 -1.49
N GLU A 65 -28.67 -5.81 -2.28
CA GLU A 65 -29.07 -5.22 -3.57
C GLU A 65 -29.60 -6.27 -4.54
N LEU A 66 -28.93 -7.41 -4.64
CA LEU A 66 -29.35 -8.51 -5.50
C LEU A 66 -30.72 -9.04 -5.06
N LEU A 67 -30.90 -9.20 -3.77
CA LEU A 67 -32.19 -9.66 -3.23
C LEU A 67 -33.29 -8.64 -3.46
N TYR A 68 -32.98 -7.35 -3.30
CA TYR A 68 -33.94 -6.27 -3.54
C TYR A 68 -34.43 -6.27 -5.01
N ASP A 69 -33.52 -6.53 -5.95
CA ASP A 69 -33.88 -6.60 -7.37
C ASP A 69 -34.87 -7.75 -7.66
N GLU A 70 -34.79 -8.83 -6.88
CA GLU A 70 -35.67 -9.98 -7.06
C GLU A 70 -37.01 -9.86 -6.35
N VAL A 71 -37.01 -9.37 -5.11
CA VAL A 71 -38.18 -9.41 -4.24
C VAL A 71 -38.68 -8.02 -3.77
N GLY A 72 -37.97 -6.95 -4.16
CA GLY A 72 -38.35 -5.60 -3.81
C GLY A 72 -38.27 -5.34 -2.32
N GLU A 73 -39.26 -4.61 -1.77
CA GLU A 73 -39.28 -4.19 -0.36
C GLU A 73 -39.19 -5.33 0.65
N ALA A 74 -39.55 -6.54 0.25
CA ALA A 74 -39.45 -7.70 1.13
C ALA A 74 -37.98 -7.96 1.56
N ALA A 75 -37.01 -7.49 0.78
CA ALA A 75 -35.59 -7.59 1.11
C ALA A 75 -35.22 -6.81 2.37
N GLU A 76 -36.00 -5.81 2.77
CA GLU A 76 -35.74 -5.03 3.98
C GLU A 76 -35.79 -5.87 5.26
N ASN A 77 -36.42 -7.04 5.20
CA ASN A 77 -36.48 -7.98 6.33
C ASN A 77 -35.22 -8.86 6.41
N TRP A 78 -34.32 -8.75 5.45
CA TRP A 78 -33.10 -9.52 5.43
C TRP A 78 -31.91 -8.64 5.81
N GLY A 79 -30.97 -9.21 6.52
CA GLY A 79 -29.72 -8.55 6.88
C GLY A 79 -28.99 -9.33 7.93
N LEU A 80 -27.79 -8.89 8.22
CA LEU A 80 -26.98 -9.45 9.27
C LEU A 80 -27.08 -8.60 10.52
N THR A 81 -26.99 -9.23 11.69
CA THR A 81 -26.86 -8.49 12.94
C THR A 81 -25.47 -7.85 12.99
N THR A 82 -25.29 -6.86 13.85
CA THR A 82 -23.98 -6.22 14.03
C THR A 82 -22.89 -7.25 14.40
N GLU A 83 -23.24 -8.20 15.26
CA GLU A 83 -22.32 -9.27 15.66
C GLU A 83 -21.95 -10.17 14.47
N GLN A 84 -22.92 -10.49 13.64
CA GLN A 84 -22.68 -11.30 12.44
C GLN A 84 -21.81 -10.55 11.41
N GLU A 85 -22.03 -9.26 11.23
CA GLU A 85 -21.21 -8.44 10.36
C GLU A 85 -19.74 -8.41 10.83
N LEU A 86 -19.52 -8.24 12.12
CA LEU A 86 -18.18 -8.25 12.69
C LEU A 86 -17.51 -9.61 12.55
N GLU A 87 -18.25 -10.68 12.77
CA GLU A 87 -17.71 -12.05 12.62
C GLU A 87 -17.36 -12.33 11.16
N LEU A 88 -18.25 -12.01 10.24
CA LEU A 88 -18.01 -12.21 8.81
C LEU A 88 -16.83 -11.39 8.35
N SER A 89 -16.71 -10.16 8.83
CA SER A 89 -15.56 -9.29 8.55
C SER A 89 -14.23 -9.96 8.87
N LYS A 90 -14.13 -10.50 10.07
CA LYS A 90 -12.90 -11.16 10.52
C LYS A 90 -12.59 -12.38 9.67
N ILE A 91 -13.60 -13.16 9.33
CA ILE A 91 -13.43 -14.37 8.51
C ILE A 91 -12.95 -13.98 7.11
N VAL A 92 -13.59 -13.01 6.49
CA VAL A 92 -13.23 -12.55 5.13
C VAL A 92 -11.83 -11.96 5.12
N ALA A 93 -11.53 -11.04 6.04
CA ALA A 93 -10.23 -10.39 6.12
C ALA A 93 -9.10 -11.42 6.33
N LYS A 94 -9.29 -12.34 7.25
CA LYS A 94 -8.32 -13.41 7.52
C LYS A 94 -8.10 -14.27 6.29
N THR A 95 -9.17 -14.69 5.64
CA THR A 95 -9.10 -15.55 4.45
C THR A 95 -8.38 -14.85 3.30
N VAL A 96 -8.69 -13.58 3.05
CA VAL A 96 -8.04 -12.81 1.98
C VAL A 96 -6.55 -12.66 2.26
N ILE A 97 -6.16 -12.29 3.47
CA ILE A 97 -4.75 -12.10 3.82
C ILE A 97 -3.99 -13.42 3.79
N GLU A 98 -4.59 -14.50 4.27
CA GLU A 98 -3.96 -15.84 4.19
C GLU A 98 -3.71 -16.24 2.74
N TYR A 99 -4.65 -15.99 1.85
CA TYR A 99 -4.51 -16.28 0.41
C TYR A 99 -3.38 -15.45 -0.20
N ILE A 100 -3.37 -14.14 0.09
CA ILE A 100 -2.33 -13.23 -0.42
C ILE A 100 -0.94 -13.70 0.04
N ASN A 101 -0.79 -14.03 1.31
CA ASN A 101 0.51 -14.47 1.84
C ASN A 101 0.93 -15.83 1.31
N LYS A 102 -0.01 -16.77 1.21
CA LYS A 102 0.26 -18.12 0.70
C LYS A 102 0.74 -18.09 -0.76
N ASN A 103 0.20 -17.20 -1.56
CA ASN A 103 0.51 -17.09 -2.98
C ASN A 103 1.53 -15.99 -3.30
N HIS A 104 2.16 -15.43 -2.28
CA HIS A 104 3.18 -14.38 -2.44
C HIS A 104 2.68 -13.19 -3.24
N LEU A 105 1.47 -12.72 -2.93
CA LEU A 105 0.81 -11.63 -3.64
C LEU A 105 0.89 -10.28 -2.92
N GLN A 106 1.68 -10.19 -1.85
CA GLN A 106 1.92 -8.88 -1.23
C GLN A 106 2.59 -7.94 -2.25
N PRO A 107 2.33 -6.63 -2.15
CA PRO A 107 2.90 -5.68 -3.10
C PRO A 107 4.42 -5.75 -3.13
N THR A 108 4.97 -5.65 -4.34
CA THR A 108 6.41 -5.52 -4.55
C THR A 108 6.81 -4.08 -4.80
N VAL A 109 5.83 -3.21 -4.98
CA VAL A 109 6.06 -1.77 -5.11
C VAL A 109 6.34 -1.17 -3.74
N TYR A 110 6.98 -0.01 -3.74
CA TYR A 110 7.36 0.67 -2.50
C TYR A 110 6.96 2.14 -2.53
N LYS A 111 6.95 2.72 -1.34
CA LYS A 111 6.75 4.15 -1.14
C LYS A 111 8.09 4.79 -0.82
N VAL A 112 8.29 6.02 -1.28
CA VAL A 112 9.50 6.78 -0.97
C VAL A 112 9.13 7.86 0.05
N VAL A 113 9.91 7.93 1.12
CA VAL A 113 9.71 8.90 2.21
C VAL A 113 11.02 9.63 2.50
N ASP A 114 10.98 10.63 3.38
CA ASP A 114 12.17 11.40 3.78
C ASP A 114 12.91 11.97 2.57
N ILE A 115 12.14 12.51 1.61
CA ILE A 115 12.69 13.03 0.36
C ILE A 115 13.47 14.30 0.62
N GLU A 116 14.73 14.31 0.12
CA GLU A 116 15.62 15.46 0.25
C GLU A 116 16.18 15.83 -1.11
N GLN A 117 16.34 17.13 -1.35
CA GLN A 117 17.00 17.62 -2.54
C GLN A 117 18.51 17.50 -2.38
N VAL A 118 19.18 17.03 -3.43
CA VAL A 118 20.64 16.95 -3.49
C VAL A 118 21.13 17.92 -4.54
N LEU A 119 22.01 18.83 -4.15
CA LEU A 119 22.58 19.83 -5.07
C LEU A 119 23.78 19.23 -5.79
N GLY A 120 23.95 19.65 -7.05
CA GLY A 120 25.10 19.26 -7.85
C GLY A 120 26.38 19.91 -7.35
N GLU A 121 27.54 19.30 -7.67
CA GLU A 121 28.83 19.79 -7.21
C GLU A 121 29.21 21.18 -7.73
N GLU A 122 28.74 21.52 -8.93
CA GLU A 122 29.02 22.83 -9.49
C GLU A 122 28.38 23.99 -8.74
N LEU A 123 27.53 23.70 -7.77
CA LEU A 123 26.92 24.69 -6.90
C LEU A 123 27.71 24.96 -5.63
N CYS A 124 28.79 24.25 -5.46
CA CYS A 124 29.64 24.37 -4.27
C CYS A 124 30.66 25.49 -4.42
#